data_4041d1ac45a65addf35eeeb7ad301ba8
#
_entry.id   4041d1ac45a65addf35eeeb7ad301ba8
#
_cell.length_a   1.000
_cell.length_b   1.000
_cell.length_c   1.000
_cell.angle_alpha   90.00
_cell.angle_beta   90.00
_cell.angle_gamma   90.00
#
_symmetry.space_group_name_H-M   'P 1'
#
loop_
_entity.id
_entity.type
_entity.pdbx_description
1 polymer ?
#
loop_
_entity_poly.entity_id
_entity_poly.type
_entity_poly.pdbx_seq_one_letter_code
_entity_poly.pdbx_strand_id
1 'polypeptide(L)'
;MWSLRKSFFWPQAHNDVIRTILGKAKHGTRVVYIPGNHDNLFRDYDGMVFGNVEILREAIHQTADGRRLLVLHGDEFDSIIKASPLLEALGNRAYVAVLKLNRYVNFLRRAFGFPYWSLAAYLKHKVKNAVKYIANFERALAHEARRRGLDGAICGHIHRAEISQIDGVLYCNDGDWVESCTTLTEDFEGRLSLLRWTESKEVISHSGALAPCSLEQAA
;
A
#
# COMPACT_ATOMS: atom_id res chain seq x y z
N MET A 1 -8.77 -6.55 -8.35
CA MET A 1 -9.28 -6.01 -7.09
C MET A 1 -10.40 -6.91 -6.60
N TRP A 2 -10.23 -7.56 -5.47
CA TRP A 2 -11.23 -8.45 -4.91
C TRP A 2 -12.24 -7.61 -4.15
N SER A 3 -13.47 -7.62 -4.60
CA SER A 3 -14.57 -7.09 -3.83
C SER A 3 -15.54 -8.22 -3.55
N LEU A 4 -15.60 -8.66 -2.33
CA LEU A 4 -16.55 -9.67 -1.87
C LEU A 4 -18.01 -9.18 -1.90
N ARG A 5 -18.22 -7.88 -2.25
CA ARG A 5 -19.56 -7.26 -2.13
C ARG A 5 -20.46 -7.38 -3.36
N LYS A 6 -19.93 -7.57 -4.60
CA LYS A 6 -20.78 -7.46 -5.82
C LYS A 6 -20.53 -8.46 -6.93
N SER A 7 -19.35 -9.01 -7.07
CA SER A 7 -19.04 -10.07 -8.03
C SER A 7 -17.77 -10.78 -7.61
N PHE A 8 -17.80 -12.09 -7.62
CA PHE A 8 -16.65 -12.90 -7.26
C PHE A 8 -15.91 -13.28 -8.54
N PHE A 9 -14.83 -12.56 -8.82
CA PHE A 9 -13.88 -12.93 -9.86
C PHE A 9 -12.66 -13.55 -9.21
N TRP A 10 -12.47 -14.86 -9.42
CA TRP A 10 -11.43 -15.64 -8.76
C TRP A 10 -10.65 -16.49 -9.76
N PRO A 11 -9.70 -15.92 -10.51
CA PRO A 11 -8.88 -16.69 -11.43
C PRO A 11 -7.95 -17.67 -10.69
N GLN A 12 -7.52 -18.72 -11.38
CA GLN A 12 -6.64 -19.75 -10.82
C GLN A 12 -5.35 -19.17 -10.23
N ALA A 13 -4.78 -18.15 -10.86
CA ALA A 13 -3.58 -17.47 -10.35
C ALA A 13 -3.73 -16.94 -8.91
N HIS A 14 -4.93 -16.54 -8.50
CA HIS A 14 -5.17 -16.11 -7.11
C HIS A 14 -5.07 -17.29 -6.12
N ASN A 15 -5.56 -18.48 -6.52
CA ASN A 15 -5.36 -19.68 -5.72
C ASN A 15 -3.88 -20.01 -5.54
N ASP A 16 -3.10 -19.87 -6.60
CA ASP A 16 -1.69 -20.21 -6.58
C ASP A 16 -0.90 -19.29 -5.66
N VAL A 17 -1.23 -17.99 -5.64
CA VAL A 17 -0.66 -17.02 -4.68
C VAL A 17 -1.01 -17.39 -3.24
N ILE A 18 -2.29 -17.67 -2.95
CA ILE A 18 -2.72 -18.04 -1.58
C ILE A 18 -2.05 -19.33 -1.14
N ARG A 19 -2.00 -20.36 -1.99
CA ARG A 19 -1.33 -21.62 -1.68
C ARG A 19 0.16 -21.41 -1.40
N THR A 20 0.81 -20.53 -2.14
CA THR A 20 2.22 -20.20 -1.92
C THR A 20 2.42 -19.51 -0.56
N ILE A 21 1.56 -18.55 -0.20
CA ILE A 21 1.61 -17.86 1.09
C ILE A 21 1.38 -18.87 2.24
N LEU A 22 0.35 -19.69 2.17
CA LEU A 22 0.06 -20.73 3.17
C LEU A 22 1.20 -21.75 3.26
N GLY A 23 1.82 -22.08 2.14
CA GLY A 23 3.01 -22.95 2.11
C GLY A 23 4.18 -22.34 2.87
N LYS A 24 4.47 -21.06 2.67
CA LYS A 24 5.51 -20.34 3.41
C LYS A 24 5.19 -20.26 4.90
N ALA A 25 3.95 -19.94 5.27
CA ALA A 25 3.49 -19.90 6.65
C ALA A 25 3.66 -21.26 7.34
N LYS A 26 3.33 -22.38 6.67
CA LYS A 26 3.54 -23.74 7.15
C LYS A 26 5.02 -24.04 7.45
N HIS A 27 5.95 -23.42 6.74
CA HIS A 27 7.39 -23.63 6.90
C HIS A 27 8.05 -22.58 7.81
N GLY A 28 7.27 -21.88 8.62
CA GLY A 28 7.76 -20.98 9.67
C GLY A 28 7.93 -19.52 9.26
N THR A 29 7.56 -19.12 8.04
CA THR A 29 7.49 -17.71 7.68
C THR A 29 6.32 -17.08 8.41
N ARG A 30 6.55 -16.01 9.17
CA ARG A 30 5.47 -15.23 9.78
C ARG A 30 4.67 -14.54 8.68
N VAL A 31 3.37 -14.76 8.65
CA VAL A 31 2.45 -14.14 7.71
C VAL A 31 1.37 -13.41 8.48
N VAL A 32 1.23 -12.13 8.21
CA VAL A 32 0.17 -11.28 8.78
C VAL A 32 -0.71 -10.77 7.65
N TYR A 33 -2.00 -10.99 7.78
CA TYR A 33 -3.01 -10.47 6.87
C TYR A 33 -3.73 -9.29 7.53
N ILE A 34 -3.64 -8.12 6.89
CA ILE A 34 -4.28 -6.88 7.35
C ILE A 34 -5.44 -6.57 6.40
N PRO A 35 -6.70 -6.74 6.82
CA PRO A 35 -7.87 -6.48 5.99
C PRO A 35 -8.05 -4.99 5.69
N GLY A 36 -8.39 -4.68 4.43
CA GLY A 36 -8.74 -3.34 4.00
C GLY A 36 -10.25 -3.09 3.94
N ASN A 37 -10.63 -1.96 3.35
CA ASN A 37 -12.03 -1.55 3.17
C ASN A 37 -12.80 -2.45 2.17
N HIS A 38 -12.11 -3.19 1.29
CA HIS A 38 -12.73 -4.11 0.34
C HIS A 38 -13.06 -5.48 0.91
N ASP A 39 -12.36 -5.87 1.95
CA ASP A 39 -12.45 -7.16 2.64
C ASP A 39 -12.65 -7.00 4.15
N ASN A 40 -13.28 -5.92 4.54
CA ASN A 40 -13.51 -5.51 5.93
C ASN A 40 -14.23 -6.57 6.80
N LEU A 41 -14.88 -7.56 6.18
CA LEU A 41 -15.46 -8.70 6.89
C LEU A 41 -14.42 -9.48 7.71
N PHE A 42 -13.18 -9.51 7.24
CA PHE A 42 -12.11 -10.19 7.98
C PHE A 42 -11.66 -9.43 9.24
N ARG A 43 -12.08 -8.18 9.42
CA ARG A 43 -11.83 -7.42 10.66
C ARG A 43 -12.56 -7.96 11.87
N ASP A 44 -13.65 -8.72 11.66
CA ASP A 44 -14.39 -9.41 12.71
C ASP A 44 -13.58 -10.59 13.27
N TYR A 45 -12.53 -11.01 12.58
CA TYR A 45 -11.61 -12.10 12.96
C TYR A 45 -10.26 -11.58 13.47
N ASP A 46 -10.18 -10.32 13.88
CA ASP A 46 -8.97 -9.69 14.43
C ASP A 46 -8.41 -10.51 15.61
N GLY A 47 -7.12 -10.78 15.59
CA GLY A 47 -6.42 -11.63 16.56
C GLY A 47 -6.52 -13.13 16.31
N MET A 48 -7.25 -13.58 15.29
CA MET A 48 -7.35 -15.00 14.95
C MET A 48 -6.22 -15.43 14.03
N VAL A 49 -5.93 -16.75 14.04
CA VAL A 49 -4.91 -17.38 13.20
C VAL A 49 -5.56 -18.45 12.34
N PHE A 50 -5.41 -18.38 11.04
CA PHE A 50 -5.87 -19.37 10.07
C PHE A 50 -4.68 -19.93 9.28
N GLY A 51 -4.42 -21.22 9.41
CA GLY A 51 -3.34 -21.89 8.66
C GLY A 51 -1.98 -21.22 8.84
N ASN A 52 -1.66 -20.78 10.07
CA ASN A 52 -0.47 -20.00 10.45
C ASN A 52 -0.41 -18.58 9.84
N VAL A 53 -1.53 -18.05 9.38
CA VAL A 53 -1.68 -16.64 8.99
C VAL A 53 -2.41 -15.89 10.10
N GLU A 54 -1.76 -14.88 10.67
CA GLU A 54 -2.37 -14.00 11.67
C GLU A 54 -3.28 -13.00 10.96
N ILE A 55 -4.51 -12.78 11.45
CA ILE A 55 -5.40 -11.72 10.98
C ILE A 55 -5.34 -10.59 11.99
N LEU A 56 -4.85 -9.44 11.59
CA LEU A 56 -4.69 -8.26 12.47
C LEU A 56 -5.19 -7.01 11.76
N ARG A 57 -5.75 -6.06 12.49
CA ARG A 57 -6.11 -4.74 11.96
C ARG A 57 -4.88 -3.90 11.66
N GLU A 58 -3.85 -4.06 12.48
CA GLU A 58 -2.54 -3.42 12.35
C GLU A 58 -1.46 -4.31 12.96
N ALA A 59 -0.22 -4.09 12.58
CA ALA A 59 0.94 -4.78 13.15
C ALA A 59 2.09 -3.79 13.38
N ILE A 60 3.00 -4.13 14.28
CA ILE A 60 4.28 -3.45 14.38
C ILE A 60 5.33 -4.38 13.77
N HIS A 61 6.00 -3.89 12.74
CA HIS A 61 7.12 -4.55 12.11
C HIS A 61 8.43 -3.96 12.65
N GLN A 62 9.31 -4.81 13.13
CA GLN A 62 10.66 -4.43 13.51
C GLN A 62 11.61 -4.81 12.38
N THR A 63 12.23 -3.82 11.79
CA THR A 63 13.22 -4.01 10.72
C THR A 63 14.51 -4.60 11.25
N ALA A 64 15.34 -5.15 10.37
CA ALA A 64 16.63 -5.75 10.75
C ALA A 64 17.60 -4.73 11.37
N ASP A 65 17.49 -3.44 11.01
CA ASP A 65 18.25 -2.34 11.63
C ASP A 65 17.62 -1.80 12.93
N GLY A 66 16.53 -2.42 13.41
CA GLY A 66 15.91 -2.15 14.71
C GLY A 66 14.79 -1.10 14.71
N ARG A 67 14.49 -0.45 13.59
CA ARG A 67 13.35 0.49 13.49
C ARG A 67 12.03 -0.23 13.70
N ARG A 68 11.07 0.44 14.30
CA ARG A 68 9.73 -0.07 14.56
C ARG A 68 8.72 0.68 13.70
N LEU A 69 8.09 -0.03 12.78
CA LEU A 69 7.19 0.53 11.79
C LEU A 69 5.74 0.07 12.04
N LEU A 70 4.81 1.01 12.07
CA LEU A 70 3.38 0.71 12.10
C LEU A 70 2.94 0.21 10.73
N VAL A 71 2.36 -0.98 10.66
CA VAL A 71 1.82 -1.55 9.41
C VAL A 71 0.31 -1.64 9.53
N LEU A 72 -0.41 -0.99 8.60
CA LEU A 72 -1.86 -0.98 8.56
C LEU A 72 -2.37 -0.73 7.13
N HIS A 73 -3.67 -0.94 6.88
CA HIS A 73 -4.22 -0.66 5.56
C HIS A 73 -4.32 0.85 5.27
N GLY A 74 -4.85 1.63 6.19
CA GLY A 74 -4.89 3.08 6.11
C GLY A 74 -6.28 3.70 5.85
N ASP A 75 -7.30 2.94 5.51
CA ASP A 75 -8.66 3.46 5.25
C ASP A 75 -9.33 4.09 6.49
N GLU A 76 -8.81 3.82 7.67
CA GLU A 76 -9.27 4.43 8.93
C GLU A 76 -9.05 5.95 8.95
N PHE A 77 -8.05 6.44 8.20
CA PHE A 77 -7.74 7.86 8.09
C PHE A 77 -8.65 8.63 7.13
N ASP A 78 -9.47 7.95 6.33
CA ASP A 78 -10.44 8.59 5.41
C ASP A 78 -11.45 9.48 6.16
N SER A 79 -11.84 9.08 7.37
CA SER A 79 -12.78 9.84 8.19
C SER A 79 -12.20 11.16 8.71
N ILE A 80 -10.89 11.24 8.88
CA ILE A 80 -10.15 12.43 9.31
C ILE A 80 -10.06 13.43 8.16
N ILE A 81 -10.02 12.90 6.92
CA ILE A 81 -9.89 13.67 5.69
C ILE A 81 -11.27 13.78 5.05
N LYS A 82 -12.16 14.60 5.59
CA LYS A 82 -13.54 14.78 5.10
C LYS A 82 -13.59 15.04 3.58
N ALA A 83 -13.67 13.97 2.79
CA ALA A 83 -14.08 14.03 1.39
C ALA A 83 -15.61 14.01 1.31
N SER A 84 -16.19 14.85 0.46
CA SER A 84 -17.66 14.85 0.24
C SER A 84 -18.10 13.50 -0.29
N PRO A 85 -19.12 12.82 0.29
CA PRO A 85 -19.63 11.53 -0.18
C PRO A 85 -20.07 11.53 -1.64
N LEU A 86 -20.51 12.69 -2.14
CA LEU A 86 -20.88 12.89 -3.53
C LEU A 86 -19.66 12.84 -4.47
N LEU A 87 -18.54 13.39 -4.03
CA LEU A 87 -17.28 13.37 -4.78
C LEU A 87 -16.72 11.95 -4.86
N GLU A 88 -16.84 11.18 -3.79
CA GLU A 88 -16.43 9.77 -3.71
C GLU A 88 -17.25 8.88 -4.66
N ALA A 89 -18.58 9.01 -4.67
CA ALA A 89 -19.46 8.25 -5.55
C ALA A 89 -19.22 8.58 -7.04
N LEU A 90 -18.95 9.84 -7.36
CA LEU A 90 -18.62 10.30 -8.70
C LEU A 90 -17.23 9.85 -9.11
N GLY A 91 -16.27 9.92 -8.18
CA GLY A 91 -14.89 9.47 -8.37
C GLY A 91 -14.80 7.99 -8.68
N ASN A 92 -15.52 7.14 -7.95
CA ASN A 92 -15.53 5.69 -8.16
C ASN A 92 -16.08 5.29 -9.54
N ARG A 93 -17.12 5.95 -10.04
CA ARG A 93 -17.66 5.69 -11.39
C ARG A 93 -16.73 6.18 -12.49
N ALA A 94 -16.21 7.39 -12.33
CA ALA A 94 -15.23 7.96 -13.26
C ALA A 94 -13.94 7.14 -13.29
N TYR A 95 -13.47 6.67 -12.13
CA TYR A 95 -12.29 5.82 -12.01
C TYR A 95 -12.43 4.50 -12.77
N VAL A 96 -13.56 3.79 -12.61
CA VAL A 96 -13.82 2.55 -13.37
C VAL A 96 -13.87 2.80 -14.88
N ALA A 97 -14.45 3.92 -15.30
CA ALA A 97 -14.47 4.31 -16.72
C ALA A 97 -13.07 4.61 -17.25
N VAL A 98 -12.25 5.32 -16.46
CA VAL A 98 -10.87 5.65 -16.80
C VAL A 98 -10.01 4.38 -16.87
N LEU A 99 -10.20 3.41 -15.97
CA LEU A 99 -9.47 2.12 -16.02
C LEU A 99 -9.79 1.32 -17.29
N LYS A 100 -11.08 1.28 -17.69
CA LYS A 100 -11.47 0.63 -18.95
C LYS A 100 -10.85 1.33 -20.15
N LEU A 101 -10.87 2.65 -20.16
CA LEU A 101 -10.26 3.47 -21.20
C LEU A 101 -8.73 3.30 -21.25
N ASN A 102 -8.08 3.23 -20.09
CA ASN A 102 -6.63 3.03 -19.99
C ASN A 102 -6.19 1.71 -20.62
N ARG A 103 -6.98 0.64 -20.45
CA ARG A 103 -6.71 -0.65 -21.10
C ARG A 103 -6.73 -0.52 -22.64
N TYR A 104 -7.69 0.21 -23.17
CA TYR A 104 -7.81 0.47 -24.61
C TYR A 104 -6.67 1.35 -25.14
N VAL A 105 -6.35 2.42 -24.43
CA VAL A 105 -5.25 3.32 -24.77
C VAL A 105 -3.92 2.56 -24.82
N ASN A 106 -3.65 1.72 -23.82
CA ASN A 106 -2.39 0.98 -23.78
C ASN A 106 -2.33 -0.16 -24.81
N PHE A 107 -3.47 -0.76 -25.17
CA PHE A 107 -3.52 -1.70 -26.29
C PHE A 107 -3.09 -1.02 -27.59
N LEU A 108 -3.63 0.17 -27.89
CA LEU A 108 -3.23 0.95 -29.07
C LEU A 108 -1.75 1.41 -29.00
N ARG A 109 -1.31 1.90 -27.83
CA ARG A 109 0.08 2.31 -27.64
C ARG A 109 1.08 1.18 -27.90
N ARG A 110 0.79 -0.03 -27.41
CA ARG A 110 1.63 -1.22 -27.68
C ARG A 110 1.68 -1.58 -29.17
N ALA A 111 0.55 -1.46 -29.87
CA ALA A 111 0.50 -1.69 -31.31
C ALA A 111 1.39 -0.73 -32.10
N PHE A 112 1.64 0.49 -31.56
CA PHE A 112 2.53 1.50 -32.13
C PHE A 112 3.94 1.52 -31.51
N GLY A 113 4.30 0.52 -30.69
CA GLY A 113 5.64 0.42 -30.09
C GLY A 113 5.93 1.38 -28.95
N PHE A 114 4.90 2.04 -28.38
CA PHE A 114 5.08 2.95 -27.23
C PHE A 114 5.04 2.19 -25.91
N PRO A 115 5.84 2.60 -24.91
CA PRO A 115 5.83 2.00 -23.58
C PRO A 115 4.49 2.25 -22.88
N TYR A 116 4.22 1.45 -21.83
CA TYR A 116 3.05 1.62 -20.98
C TYR A 116 2.92 3.04 -20.41
N TRP A 117 1.70 3.57 -20.42
CA TRP A 117 1.38 4.88 -19.87
C TRP A 117 0.05 4.85 -19.12
N SER A 118 -0.01 5.36 -17.90
CA SER A 118 -1.23 5.39 -17.10
C SER A 118 -1.97 6.71 -17.26
N LEU A 119 -3.10 6.67 -17.95
CA LEU A 119 -4.03 7.79 -18.04
C LEU A 119 -4.61 8.15 -16.66
N ALA A 120 -4.86 7.14 -15.83
CA ALA A 120 -5.35 7.35 -14.47
C ALA A 120 -4.32 8.11 -13.60
N ALA A 121 -3.04 7.74 -13.69
CA ALA A 121 -1.96 8.45 -13.00
C ALA A 121 -1.85 9.91 -13.47
N TYR A 122 -1.93 10.14 -14.77
CA TYR A 122 -1.90 11.50 -15.34
C TYR A 122 -3.06 12.37 -14.84
N LEU A 123 -4.28 11.84 -14.80
CA LEU A 123 -5.45 12.57 -14.32
C LEU A 123 -5.39 12.83 -12.81
N LYS A 124 -4.90 11.89 -12.01
CA LYS A 124 -4.66 12.08 -10.56
C LYS A 124 -3.70 13.25 -10.29
N HIS A 125 -2.66 13.41 -11.10
CA HIS A 125 -1.73 14.55 -10.96
C HIS A 125 -2.36 15.91 -11.27
N LYS A 126 -3.40 15.97 -12.08
CA LYS A 126 -4.08 17.24 -12.43
C LYS A 126 -5.17 17.66 -11.44
N VAL A 127 -5.65 16.78 -10.59
CA VAL A 127 -6.75 17.11 -9.67
C VAL A 127 -6.19 17.62 -8.35
N LYS A 128 -6.18 18.94 -8.18
CA LYS A 128 -5.67 19.69 -7.00
C LYS A 128 -6.22 19.16 -5.67
N ASN A 129 -7.46 18.66 -5.65
CA ASN A 129 -8.09 18.08 -4.45
C ASN A 129 -7.54 16.70 -4.09
N ALA A 130 -7.15 15.88 -5.08
CA ALA A 130 -6.54 14.59 -4.83
C ALA A 130 -5.15 14.76 -4.21
N VAL A 131 -4.36 15.73 -4.67
CA VAL A 131 -3.04 16.04 -4.09
C VAL A 131 -3.17 16.46 -2.62
N LYS A 132 -4.17 17.30 -2.30
CA LYS A 132 -4.43 17.72 -0.92
C LYS A 132 -4.88 16.55 -0.05
N TYR A 133 -5.72 15.66 -0.57
CA TYR A 133 -6.14 14.45 0.13
C TYR A 133 -4.94 13.56 0.47
N ILE A 134 -4.10 13.26 -0.52
CA ILE A 134 -2.89 12.46 -0.35
C ILE A 134 -1.98 13.06 0.73
N ALA A 135 -1.66 14.34 0.64
CA ALA A 135 -0.78 15.01 1.61
C ALA A 135 -1.35 15.01 3.04
N ASN A 136 -2.66 15.13 3.20
CA ASN A 136 -3.30 15.05 4.50
C ASN A 136 -3.29 13.62 5.07
N PHE A 137 -3.49 12.61 4.21
CA PHE A 137 -3.43 11.20 4.56
C PHE A 137 -2.03 10.83 5.07
N GLU A 138 -1.01 11.18 4.32
CA GLU A 138 0.39 10.92 4.64
C GLU A 138 0.78 11.56 5.99
N ARG A 139 0.40 12.83 6.21
CA ARG A 139 0.65 13.53 7.48
C ARG A 139 -0.10 12.90 8.66
N ALA A 140 -1.35 12.50 8.47
CA ALA A 140 -2.13 11.87 9.52
C ALA A 140 -1.49 10.55 9.97
N LEU A 141 -1.01 9.75 9.00
CA LEU A 141 -0.35 8.48 9.27
C LEU A 141 1.01 8.68 9.96
N ALA A 142 1.82 9.63 9.48
CA ALA A 142 3.10 9.98 10.11
C ALA A 142 2.90 10.51 11.54
N HIS A 143 1.86 11.33 11.75
CA HIS A 143 1.51 11.82 13.09
C HIS A 143 1.12 10.67 14.04
N GLU A 144 0.33 9.70 13.55
CA GLU A 144 -0.05 8.53 14.35
C GLU A 144 1.14 7.67 14.72
N ALA A 145 2.06 7.40 13.77
CA ALA A 145 3.30 6.67 14.07
C ALA A 145 4.13 7.39 15.13
N ARG A 146 4.31 8.70 14.99
CA ARG A 146 5.03 9.54 15.98
C ARG A 146 4.35 9.50 17.35
N ARG A 147 3.02 9.64 17.41
CA ARG A 147 2.24 9.61 18.66
C ARG A 147 2.47 8.31 19.43
N ARG A 148 2.67 7.20 18.71
CA ARG A 148 2.95 5.87 19.28
C ARG A 148 4.44 5.64 19.57
N GLY A 149 5.32 6.60 19.32
CA GLY A 149 6.77 6.45 19.50
C GLY A 149 7.39 5.46 18.52
N LEU A 150 6.89 5.42 17.28
CA LEU A 150 7.36 4.55 16.21
C LEU A 150 8.17 5.36 15.19
N ASP A 151 9.11 4.69 14.52
CA ASP A 151 10.05 5.30 13.57
C ASP A 151 9.43 5.57 12.21
N GLY A 152 8.31 4.90 11.91
CA GLY A 152 7.62 5.07 10.65
C GLY A 152 6.32 4.30 10.53
N ALA A 153 5.69 4.40 9.35
CA ALA A 153 4.49 3.67 9.00
C ALA A 153 4.56 3.11 7.57
N ILE A 154 3.96 1.94 7.41
CA ILE A 154 3.75 1.25 6.13
C ILE A 154 2.25 1.13 5.92
N CYS A 155 1.76 1.54 4.75
CA CYS A 155 0.35 1.45 4.38
C CYS A 155 0.15 1.17 2.90
N GLY A 156 -1.09 0.90 2.52
CA GLY A 156 -1.58 0.83 1.15
C GLY A 156 -2.65 1.89 0.88
N HIS A 157 -3.86 1.46 0.58
CA HIS A 157 -5.13 2.19 0.47
C HIS A 157 -5.20 3.27 -0.62
N ILE A 158 -4.29 4.24 -0.62
CA ILE A 158 -4.30 5.34 -1.61
C ILE A 158 -3.63 4.98 -2.94
N HIS A 159 -3.11 3.75 -3.07
CA HIS A 159 -2.50 3.20 -4.29
C HIS A 159 -1.39 4.08 -4.89
N ARG A 160 -0.60 4.72 -4.03
CA ARG A 160 0.51 5.57 -4.43
C ARG A 160 1.81 5.04 -3.82
N ALA A 161 2.51 4.20 -4.58
CA ALA A 161 3.78 3.63 -4.15
C ALA A 161 4.81 4.74 -3.88
N GLU A 162 5.29 4.84 -2.64
CA GLU A 162 6.23 5.87 -2.21
C GLU A 162 7.00 5.46 -0.96
N ILE A 163 8.27 5.84 -0.88
CA ILE A 163 9.05 5.90 0.34
C ILE A 163 9.48 7.35 0.52
N SER A 164 9.10 7.98 1.63
CA SER A 164 9.42 9.38 1.92
C SER A 164 9.57 9.62 3.41
N GLN A 165 10.10 10.80 3.76
CA GLN A 165 10.18 11.29 5.13
C GLN A 165 9.14 12.40 5.32
N ILE A 166 8.28 12.26 6.33
CA ILE A 166 7.26 13.23 6.67
C ILE A 166 7.48 13.68 8.11
N ASP A 167 7.94 14.90 8.27
CA ASP A 167 8.26 15.47 9.58
C ASP A 167 9.21 14.56 10.42
N GLY A 168 10.19 13.93 9.78
CA GLY A 168 11.17 13.04 10.43
C GLY A 168 10.66 11.62 10.72
N VAL A 169 9.47 11.24 10.24
CA VAL A 169 8.91 9.90 10.33
C VAL A 169 8.98 9.23 8.97
N LEU A 170 9.44 7.99 8.91
CA LEU A 170 9.47 7.23 7.67
C LEU A 170 8.04 6.86 7.24
N TYR A 171 7.67 7.27 6.06
CA TYR A 171 6.40 6.91 5.42
C TYR A 171 6.65 6.00 4.23
N CYS A 172 5.96 4.86 4.20
CA CYS A 172 6.00 3.92 3.08
C CYS A 172 4.58 3.59 2.64
N ASN A 173 4.33 3.64 1.34
CA ASN A 173 3.13 3.09 0.73
C ASN A 173 3.53 2.06 -0.32
N ASP A 174 3.01 0.84 -0.20
CA ASP A 174 3.37 -0.28 -1.07
C ASP A 174 2.73 -0.21 -2.46
N GLY A 175 1.77 0.71 -2.64
CA GLY A 175 1.05 0.90 -3.89
C GLY A 175 -0.09 -0.09 -4.09
N ASP A 176 -0.08 -0.80 -5.21
CA ASP A 176 -1.13 -1.76 -5.56
C ASP A 176 -0.66 -2.79 -6.60
N TRP A 177 -1.40 -3.92 -6.69
CA TRP A 177 -1.19 -4.97 -7.69
C TRP A 177 -2.11 -4.89 -8.91
N VAL A 178 -2.82 -3.75 -9.09
CA VAL A 178 -3.78 -3.55 -10.20
C VAL A 178 -3.23 -2.61 -11.27
N GLU A 179 -2.64 -1.49 -10.85
CA GLU A 179 -2.11 -0.45 -11.73
C GLU A 179 -0.59 -0.34 -11.67
N SER A 180 -0.05 -0.21 -10.47
CA SER A 180 1.38 0.03 -10.27
C SER A 180 2.19 -1.25 -10.19
N CYS A 181 1.58 -2.37 -9.79
CA CYS A 181 2.22 -3.67 -9.57
C CYS A 181 3.48 -3.52 -8.72
N THR A 182 3.35 -2.85 -7.59
CA THR A 182 4.44 -2.54 -6.67
C THR A 182 4.34 -3.32 -5.38
N THR A 183 5.46 -3.53 -4.73
CA THR A 183 5.58 -4.13 -3.41
C THR A 183 6.72 -3.49 -2.63
N LEU A 184 6.58 -3.42 -1.32
CA LEU A 184 7.64 -3.03 -0.41
C LEU A 184 8.39 -4.28 0.05
N THR A 185 9.71 -4.22 0.02
CA THR A 185 10.60 -5.29 0.49
C THR A 185 11.62 -4.74 1.45
N GLU A 186 12.14 -5.60 2.32
CA GLU A 186 13.23 -5.31 3.23
C GLU A 186 14.38 -6.29 2.97
N ASP A 187 15.62 -5.80 3.00
CA ASP A 187 16.81 -6.63 2.97
C ASP A 187 17.28 -6.99 4.39
N PHE A 188 18.34 -7.80 4.48
CA PHE A 188 18.88 -8.26 5.76
C PHE A 188 19.57 -7.17 6.58
N GLU A 189 19.84 -6.02 5.99
CA GLU A 189 20.37 -4.81 6.60
C GLU A 189 19.27 -3.83 7.05
N GLY A 190 17.98 -4.18 6.84
CA GLY A 190 16.84 -3.35 7.21
C GLY A 190 16.49 -2.27 6.18
N ARG A 191 17.13 -2.27 5.01
CA ARG A 191 16.84 -1.30 3.96
C ARG A 191 15.54 -1.64 3.27
N LEU A 192 14.61 -0.69 3.25
CA LEU A 192 13.35 -0.83 2.54
C LEU A 192 13.50 -0.40 1.09
N SER A 193 12.90 -1.15 0.17
CA SER A 193 12.91 -0.90 -1.25
C SER A 193 11.53 -1.11 -1.86
N LEU A 194 11.10 -0.18 -2.71
CA LEU A 194 9.93 -0.34 -3.54
C LEU A 194 10.32 -1.01 -4.85
N LEU A 195 9.76 -2.18 -5.09
CA LEU A 195 9.93 -2.94 -6.31
C LEU A 195 8.69 -2.81 -7.19
N ARG A 196 8.90 -2.53 -8.47
CA ARG A 196 7.87 -2.69 -9.49
C ARG A 196 8.03 -4.05 -10.14
N TRP A 197 6.95 -4.82 -10.13
CA TRP A 197 6.91 -6.18 -10.66
C TRP A 197 6.06 -6.22 -11.92
N THR A 198 6.64 -5.78 -13.04
CA THR A 198 6.04 -5.86 -14.36
C THR A 198 6.84 -6.85 -15.23
N GLU A 199 6.89 -6.65 -16.52
CA GLU A 199 7.74 -7.43 -17.43
C GLU A 199 9.23 -7.34 -17.08
N SER A 200 9.66 -6.22 -16.48
CA SER A 200 10.98 -6.01 -15.87
C SER A 200 10.82 -5.76 -14.37
N LYS A 201 11.65 -6.41 -13.55
CA LYS A 201 11.75 -6.12 -12.13
C LYS A 201 12.60 -4.88 -11.97
N GLU A 202 12.03 -3.83 -11.40
CA GLU A 202 12.68 -2.54 -11.24
C GLU A 202 12.56 -2.05 -9.80
N VAL A 203 13.67 -1.62 -9.21
CA VAL A 203 13.67 -0.90 -7.93
C VAL A 203 13.41 0.57 -8.21
N ILE A 204 12.31 1.11 -7.70
CA ILE A 204 11.88 2.48 -7.98
C ILE A 204 12.19 3.46 -6.86
N SER A 205 12.45 2.98 -5.66
CA SER A 205 12.83 3.81 -4.50
C SER A 205 13.47 2.97 -3.41
N HIS A 206 14.33 3.59 -2.59
CA HIS A 206 14.94 3.02 -1.39
C HIS A 206 14.78 3.95 -0.19
N SER A 207 14.64 3.40 1.02
CA SER A 207 14.94 4.14 2.23
C SER A 207 16.45 4.25 2.35
N GLY A 208 17.03 5.45 2.35
CA GLY A 208 18.42 5.62 2.73
C GLY A 208 18.65 5.09 4.16
N ALA A 209 19.85 4.62 4.46
CA ALA A 209 20.24 4.35 5.84
C ALA A 209 20.10 5.66 6.63
N LEU A 210 19.07 5.76 7.48
CA LEU A 210 18.96 6.86 8.42
C LEU A 210 20.04 6.61 9.48
N ALA A 211 20.92 7.59 9.67
CA ALA A 211 21.76 7.60 10.85
C ALA A 211 20.84 7.45 12.08
N PRO A 212 21.18 6.56 13.05
CA PRO A 212 20.37 6.42 14.25
C PRO A 212 20.21 7.80 14.87
N CYS A 213 18.95 8.17 15.16
CA CYS A 213 18.64 9.39 15.89
C CYS A 213 19.28 9.27 17.26
N SER A 214 20.41 9.95 17.44
CA SER A 214 21.07 10.05 18.73
C SER A 214 20.13 10.81 19.68
N LEU A 215 19.56 10.10 20.64
CA LEU A 215 18.88 10.64 21.81
C LEU A 215 19.90 11.28 22.78
N GLU A 216 20.75 12.15 22.27
CA GLU A 216 21.66 12.98 23.08
C GLU A 216 21.59 14.41 22.57
N GLN A 217 20.55 15.13 23.01
CA GLN A 217 20.60 16.58 23.24
C GLN A 217 19.26 17.04 23.80
N ALA A 218 18.96 16.69 25.06
CA ALA A 218 18.07 17.43 25.93
C ALA A 218 18.51 17.15 27.38
N ALA A 219 19.58 17.82 27.76
CA ALA A 219 19.92 18.08 29.15
C ALA A 219 19.92 19.59 29.36
#